data_b9885cf79983a04af7eeae24051d0828
#
_entry.id   b9885cf79983a04af7eeae24051d0828
#
_cell.length_a   1.000
_cell.length_b   1.000
_cell.length_c   1.000
_cell.angle_alpha   90.00
_cell.angle_beta   90.00
_cell.angle_gamma   90.00
#
_symmetry.space_group_name_H-M   'P 1'
#
loop_
_entity.id
_entity.type
_entity.pdbx_description
1 polymer ?
#
loop_
_entity_poly.entity_id
_entity_poly.type
_entity_poly.pdbx_seq_one_letter_code
_entity_poly.pdbx_strand_id
1 'polypeptide(L)'
;MIGLWPEAPAGIYSAGLGKREAQARVLFAGIQSIHRRAHEIGHTDLVLIDEAHLIPDNSSTMYRRFLDALQVINPALKVIGLTATPFRTGSGMLHEGEDALFTDIAYEAPVRDLIDAGYLSPLVSKQPATRLDVSKVGTRAGDFIARDLAAAVDQEATTRAAVSEIITHGKDRKSWLAFCSGVEHARHVAEEFARQGITCRTIFGDTPKEVRDAIITAFKCGKIRALASMGVLTTGFNAPGVDLIALLRPTKSAGLYVQMVGRGTRLAPGKENCLVLDFAGNVRRHGPIDLVRPKRPGDGGDGEAPTKVCPECDSILALSATECSDCGYVFPAREVKIAPTAATLPVLSPKVQWLPVHGVSYSRHDKRG
;
A
#
# COMPACT_ATOMS: atom_id res chain seq x y z
N MET A 1 4.31 22.28 -7.26
CA MET A 1 4.98 22.88 -8.45
C MET A 1 5.05 24.38 -8.34
N ILE A 2 3.96 25.12 -8.22
CA ILE A 2 3.98 26.61 -8.14
C ILE A 2 4.92 27.13 -7.04
N GLY A 3 5.05 26.45 -5.90
CA GLY A 3 5.99 26.84 -4.85
C GLY A 3 7.48 26.66 -5.20
N LEU A 4 7.80 25.78 -6.17
CA LEU A 4 9.16 25.51 -6.65
C LEU A 4 9.46 26.21 -7.98
N TRP A 5 8.42 26.53 -8.73
CA TRP A 5 8.50 27.23 -10.01
C TRP A 5 7.30 28.18 -10.15
N PRO A 6 7.36 29.37 -9.52
CA PRO A 6 6.23 30.31 -9.49
C PRO A 6 5.76 30.78 -10.87
N GLU A 7 6.67 30.88 -11.83
CA GLU A 7 6.42 31.35 -13.21
C GLU A 7 6.08 30.20 -14.16
N ALA A 8 5.80 29.00 -13.64
CA ALA A 8 5.42 27.86 -14.49
C ALA A 8 4.22 28.25 -15.38
N PRO A 9 4.27 27.96 -16.70
CA PRO A 9 3.14 28.18 -17.60
C PRO A 9 2.05 27.11 -17.36
N ALA A 10 1.57 27.06 -16.13
CA ALA A 10 0.72 26.01 -15.63
C ALA A 10 -0.75 26.45 -15.58
N GLY A 11 -1.63 25.55 -16.00
CA GLY A 11 -3.08 25.71 -15.92
C GLY A 11 -3.75 24.52 -15.25
N ILE A 12 -5.01 24.68 -14.92
CA ILE A 12 -5.84 23.66 -14.29
C ILE A 12 -7.06 23.37 -15.17
N TYR A 13 -7.31 22.06 -15.40
CA TYR A 13 -8.54 21.61 -16.02
C TYR A 13 -9.30 20.66 -15.08
N SER A 14 -10.24 21.21 -14.34
CA SER A 14 -10.99 20.48 -13.33
C SER A 14 -12.40 21.03 -13.17
N ALA A 15 -13.40 20.20 -13.41
CA ALA A 15 -14.80 20.56 -13.19
C ALA A 15 -15.08 20.88 -11.71
N GLY A 16 -14.48 20.13 -10.77
CA GLY A 16 -14.65 20.36 -9.35
C GLY A 16 -14.04 21.67 -8.83
N LEU A 17 -13.10 22.27 -9.58
CA LEU A 17 -12.51 23.58 -9.28
C LEU A 17 -13.06 24.70 -10.17
N GLY A 18 -13.97 24.39 -11.10
CA GLY A 18 -14.54 25.35 -12.04
C GLY A 18 -13.52 25.94 -13.03
N LYS A 19 -12.35 25.31 -13.22
CA LYS A 19 -11.28 25.80 -14.09
C LYS A 19 -11.16 24.98 -15.37
N ARG A 20 -10.93 25.64 -16.51
CA ARG A 20 -10.79 25.04 -17.85
C ARG A 20 -9.67 25.73 -18.65
N GLU A 21 -8.45 25.69 -18.18
CA GLU A 21 -7.29 26.39 -18.77
C GLU A 21 -6.56 25.46 -19.77
N ALA A 22 -7.26 24.99 -20.81
CA ALA A 22 -6.79 23.96 -21.74
C ALA A 22 -5.50 24.33 -22.51
N GLN A 23 -5.24 25.62 -22.70
CA GLN A 23 -4.12 26.13 -23.52
C GLN A 23 -2.79 26.28 -22.74
N ALA A 24 -2.75 25.91 -21.47
CA ALA A 24 -1.55 25.99 -20.68
C ALA A 24 -0.51 24.95 -21.13
N ARG A 25 0.75 25.34 -21.24
CA ARG A 25 1.84 24.43 -21.64
C ARG A 25 2.05 23.27 -20.64
N VAL A 26 1.79 23.50 -19.37
CA VAL A 26 1.78 22.47 -18.32
C VAL A 26 0.36 22.42 -17.75
N LEU A 27 -0.39 21.36 -18.05
CA LEU A 27 -1.79 21.24 -17.66
C LEU A 27 -1.97 20.21 -16.54
N PHE A 28 -2.51 20.66 -15.40
CA PHE A 28 -2.97 19.78 -14.33
C PHE A 28 -4.45 19.47 -14.51
N ALA A 29 -4.77 18.22 -14.75
CA ALA A 29 -6.15 17.85 -15.08
C ALA A 29 -6.61 16.57 -14.36
N GLY A 30 -7.87 16.54 -13.98
CA GLY A 30 -8.54 15.32 -13.54
C GLY A 30 -9.10 14.55 -14.73
N ILE A 31 -8.80 13.25 -14.82
CA ILE A 31 -9.26 12.42 -15.96
C ILE A 31 -10.76 12.50 -16.20
N GLN A 32 -11.56 12.58 -15.13
CA GLN A 32 -13.01 12.72 -15.21
C GLN A 32 -13.44 14.01 -15.94
N SER A 33 -12.62 15.06 -15.89
CA SER A 33 -12.90 16.35 -16.52
C SER A 33 -12.46 16.41 -17.98
N ILE A 34 -11.38 15.68 -18.36
CA ILE A 34 -10.74 15.84 -19.68
C ILE A 34 -10.89 14.65 -20.62
N HIS A 35 -11.36 13.48 -20.18
CA HIS A 35 -11.31 12.23 -20.96
C HIS A 35 -12.04 12.31 -22.32
N ARG A 36 -12.91 13.30 -22.54
CA ARG A 36 -13.61 13.55 -23.82
C ARG A 36 -13.16 14.85 -24.49
N ARG A 37 -12.05 15.44 -24.06
CA ARG A 37 -11.60 16.79 -24.44
C ARG A 37 -10.23 16.81 -25.08
N ALA A 38 -9.76 15.70 -25.66
CA ALA A 38 -8.46 15.61 -26.30
C ALA A 38 -8.26 16.67 -27.39
N HIS A 39 -9.28 16.95 -28.21
CA HIS A 39 -9.22 17.99 -29.25
C HIS A 39 -9.14 19.41 -28.70
N GLU A 40 -9.72 19.67 -27.52
CA GLU A 40 -9.65 20.97 -26.85
C GLU A 40 -8.22 21.23 -26.31
N ILE A 41 -7.55 20.18 -25.83
CA ILE A 41 -6.18 20.24 -25.33
C ILE A 41 -5.17 20.30 -26.49
N GLY A 42 -5.44 19.56 -27.55
CA GLY A 42 -4.62 19.56 -28.76
C GLY A 42 -3.31 18.79 -28.62
N HIS A 43 -2.26 19.29 -29.30
CA HIS A 43 -0.96 18.65 -29.34
C HIS A 43 -0.34 18.54 -27.95
N THR A 44 0.04 17.32 -27.56
CA THR A 44 0.62 16.99 -26.27
C THR A 44 1.83 16.08 -26.47
N ASP A 45 3.00 16.45 -25.96
CA ASP A 45 4.22 15.67 -26.09
C ASP A 45 4.33 14.59 -25.01
N LEU A 46 3.87 14.92 -23.79
CA LEU A 46 4.04 14.07 -22.60
C LEU A 46 2.80 14.11 -21.72
N VAL A 47 2.34 12.93 -21.33
CA VAL A 47 1.34 12.75 -20.27
C VAL A 47 2.00 12.06 -19.07
N LEU A 48 1.92 12.71 -17.91
CA LEU A 48 2.30 12.12 -16.63
C LEU A 48 1.03 11.72 -15.88
N ILE A 49 0.93 10.45 -15.48
CA ILE A 49 -0.21 9.92 -14.74
C ILE A 49 0.23 9.58 -13.33
N ASP A 50 -0.24 10.36 -12.35
CA ASP A 50 -0.04 10.06 -10.94
C ASP A 50 -0.96 8.93 -10.48
N GLU A 51 -0.48 8.13 -9.51
CA GLU A 51 -1.17 6.92 -9.01
C GLU A 51 -1.61 5.98 -10.16
N ALA A 52 -0.69 5.69 -11.08
CA ALA A 52 -0.95 4.93 -12.30
C ALA A 52 -1.56 3.54 -12.06
N HIS A 53 -1.36 2.95 -10.86
CA HIS A 53 -1.98 1.68 -10.45
C HIS A 53 -3.51 1.75 -10.33
N LEU A 54 -4.10 2.96 -10.24
CA LEU A 54 -5.55 3.15 -10.20
C LEU A 54 -6.22 3.05 -11.57
N ILE A 55 -5.44 3.00 -12.66
CA ILE A 55 -6.00 2.83 -14.01
C ILE A 55 -6.52 1.39 -14.14
N PRO A 56 -7.81 1.17 -14.43
CA PRO A 56 -8.35 -0.19 -14.58
C PRO A 56 -7.76 -0.92 -15.80
N ASP A 57 -7.72 -2.27 -15.76
CA ASP A 57 -7.13 -3.11 -16.80
C ASP A 57 -7.91 -3.20 -18.11
N ASN A 58 -9.14 -2.69 -18.16
CA ASN A 58 -9.93 -2.85 -19.38
C ASN A 58 -9.61 -1.76 -20.41
N SER A 59 -9.69 -2.12 -21.69
CA SER A 59 -9.43 -1.23 -22.83
C SER A 59 -10.42 -0.10 -23.00
N SER A 60 -11.59 -0.14 -22.33
CA SER A 60 -12.67 0.85 -22.50
C SER A 60 -12.66 1.97 -21.44
N THR A 61 -11.55 2.15 -20.71
CA THR A 61 -11.45 3.15 -19.64
C THR A 61 -11.39 4.59 -20.15
N MET A 62 -11.70 5.54 -19.27
CA MET A 62 -11.53 6.96 -19.56
C MET A 62 -10.08 7.31 -19.92
N TYR A 63 -9.11 6.69 -19.25
CA TYR A 63 -7.69 6.88 -19.54
C TYR A 63 -7.31 6.42 -20.94
N ARG A 64 -7.70 5.20 -21.33
CA ARG A 64 -7.41 4.65 -22.66
C ARG A 64 -7.99 5.54 -23.76
N ARG A 65 -9.28 5.82 -23.69
CA ARG A 65 -9.96 6.68 -24.68
C ARG A 65 -9.31 8.04 -24.82
N PHE A 66 -8.87 8.63 -23.72
CA PHE A 66 -8.20 9.92 -23.73
C PHE A 66 -6.81 9.84 -24.37
N LEU A 67 -6.01 8.85 -23.98
CA LEU A 67 -4.67 8.64 -24.51
C LEU A 67 -4.71 8.28 -26.00
N ASP A 68 -5.62 7.41 -26.42
CA ASP A 68 -5.82 7.03 -27.82
C ASP A 68 -6.18 8.28 -28.66
N ALA A 69 -7.08 9.13 -28.15
CA ALA A 69 -7.46 10.37 -28.82
C ALA A 69 -6.31 11.38 -28.90
N LEU A 70 -5.44 11.48 -27.89
CA LEU A 70 -4.23 12.31 -27.94
C LEU A 70 -3.18 11.72 -28.89
N GLN A 71 -3.06 10.40 -28.96
CA GLN A 71 -2.11 9.72 -29.84
C GLN A 71 -2.47 9.86 -31.33
N VAL A 72 -3.77 10.00 -31.63
CA VAL A 72 -4.22 10.36 -32.99
C VAL A 72 -3.75 11.77 -33.36
N ILE A 73 -3.72 12.72 -32.40
CA ILE A 73 -3.27 14.09 -32.62
C ILE A 73 -1.72 14.16 -32.69
N ASN A 74 -1.05 13.44 -31.80
CA ASN A 74 0.42 13.33 -31.78
C ASN A 74 0.84 11.86 -31.65
N PRO A 75 1.19 11.17 -32.76
CA PRO A 75 1.66 9.78 -32.72
C PRO A 75 2.94 9.56 -31.92
N ALA A 76 3.73 10.64 -31.65
CA ALA A 76 4.95 10.60 -30.86
C ALA A 76 4.71 10.82 -29.34
N LEU A 77 3.43 10.89 -28.91
CA LEU A 77 3.06 11.06 -27.49
C LEU A 77 3.79 10.07 -26.59
N LYS A 78 4.37 10.58 -25.51
CA LYS A 78 4.93 9.77 -24.44
C LYS A 78 4.00 9.73 -23.22
N VAL A 79 3.87 8.54 -22.62
CA VAL A 79 3.04 8.34 -21.42
C VAL A 79 3.91 7.76 -20.31
N ILE A 80 3.99 8.43 -19.17
CA ILE A 80 4.74 7.99 -17.99
C ILE A 80 3.76 7.85 -16.82
N GLY A 81 3.72 6.68 -16.21
CA GLY A 81 3.00 6.41 -14.97
C GLY A 81 3.90 6.59 -13.75
N LEU A 82 3.42 7.32 -12.75
CA LEU A 82 4.07 7.45 -11.46
C LEU A 82 3.24 6.64 -10.45
N THR A 83 3.90 5.78 -9.68
CA THR A 83 3.21 4.97 -8.66
C THR A 83 4.19 4.42 -7.63
N ALA A 84 3.75 4.29 -6.39
CA ALA A 84 4.47 3.56 -5.36
C ALA A 84 4.31 2.03 -5.48
N THR A 85 3.34 1.58 -6.29
CA THR A 85 3.02 0.15 -6.47
C THR A 85 2.78 -0.12 -7.95
N PRO A 86 3.83 -0.54 -8.71
CA PRO A 86 3.74 -0.78 -10.16
C PRO A 86 2.95 -2.04 -10.51
N PHE A 87 2.04 -2.47 -9.64
CA PHE A 87 1.23 -3.68 -9.77
C PHE A 87 -0.18 -3.50 -9.21
N ARG A 88 -1.09 -4.38 -9.58
CA ARG A 88 -2.47 -4.45 -9.08
C ARG A 88 -2.74 -5.77 -8.39
N THR A 89 -3.62 -5.75 -7.41
CA THR A 89 -4.08 -6.97 -6.75
C THR A 89 -4.80 -7.87 -7.75
N GLY A 90 -4.26 -9.05 -8.02
CA GLY A 90 -4.86 -10.06 -8.90
C GLY A 90 -4.57 -9.92 -10.39
N SER A 91 -3.98 -8.80 -10.86
CA SER A 91 -3.69 -8.60 -12.30
C SER A 91 -2.19 -8.53 -12.63
N GLY A 92 -1.30 -8.52 -11.62
CA GLY A 92 0.15 -8.48 -11.86
C GLY A 92 0.71 -7.07 -12.09
N MET A 93 1.83 -6.98 -12.81
CA MET A 93 2.53 -5.72 -13.07
C MET A 93 1.77 -4.86 -14.09
N LEU A 94 1.92 -3.53 -14.00
CA LEU A 94 1.22 -2.57 -14.87
C LEU A 94 1.70 -2.60 -16.33
N HIS A 95 2.87 -3.17 -16.59
CA HIS A 95 3.48 -3.30 -17.91
C HIS A 95 3.39 -4.73 -18.48
N GLU A 96 2.74 -5.67 -17.77
CA GLU A 96 2.55 -7.04 -18.21
C GLU A 96 1.13 -7.25 -18.74
N GLY A 97 0.97 -8.12 -19.76
CA GLY A 97 -0.30 -8.47 -20.39
C GLY A 97 -0.54 -7.82 -21.73
N GLU A 98 -1.44 -8.41 -22.54
CA GLU A 98 -1.74 -7.95 -23.91
C GLU A 98 -2.30 -6.51 -23.96
N ASP A 99 -3.06 -6.14 -22.93
CA ASP A 99 -3.66 -4.80 -22.80
C ASP A 99 -2.85 -3.86 -21.90
N ALA A 100 -1.58 -4.14 -21.62
CA ALA A 100 -0.75 -3.26 -20.78
C ALA A 100 -0.68 -1.85 -21.35
N LEU A 101 -0.91 -0.83 -20.49
CA LEU A 101 -0.80 0.58 -20.89
C LEU A 101 0.65 1.05 -20.97
N PHE A 102 1.50 0.50 -20.13
CA PHE A 102 2.92 0.81 -20.05
C PHE A 102 3.72 -0.34 -20.65
N THR A 103 4.88 -0.05 -21.19
CA THR A 103 5.73 -1.03 -21.87
C THR A 103 6.82 -1.59 -20.96
N ASP A 104 7.24 -0.82 -19.94
CA ASP A 104 8.32 -1.20 -19.03
C ASP A 104 8.35 -0.30 -17.80
N ILE A 105 9.22 -0.61 -16.83
CA ILE A 105 9.58 0.25 -15.70
C ILE A 105 10.83 1.04 -16.07
N ALA A 106 10.66 2.33 -16.35
CA ALA A 106 11.78 3.20 -16.76
C ALA A 106 12.73 3.51 -15.60
N TYR A 107 12.22 3.58 -14.36
CA TYR A 107 13.01 3.84 -13.16
C TYR A 107 12.28 3.33 -11.91
N GLU A 108 13.04 2.72 -11.02
CA GLU A 108 12.59 2.30 -9.70
C GLU A 108 13.44 2.98 -8.62
N ALA A 109 12.78 3.58 -7.62
CA ALA A 109 13.42 4.15 -6.45
C ALA A 109 13.10 3.26 -5.24
N PRO A 110 14.00 2.36 -4.82
CA PRO A 110 13.76 1.49 -3.68
C PRO A 110 13.54 2.28 -2.40
N VAL A 111 12.52 1.91 -1.63
CA VAL A 111 12.16 2.62 -0.37
C VAL A 111 13.34 2.65 0.59
N ARG A 112 14.12 1.57 0.67
CA ARG A 112 15.31 1.48 1.53
C ARG A 112 16.35 2.54 1.13
N ASP A 113 16.67 2.64 -0.15
CA ASP A 113 17.66 3.61 -0.64
C ASP A 113 17.23 5.05 -0.35
N LEU A 114 15.93 5.33 -0.47
CA LEU A 114 15.36 6.64 -0.14
C LEU A 114 15.42 6.96 1.35
N ILE A 115 15.25 5.96 2.22
CA ILE A 115 15.44 6.11 3.67
C ILE A 115 16.91 6.35 3.99
N ASP A 116 17.81 5.54 3.44
CA ASP A 116 19.25 5.62 3.69
C ASP A 116 19.84 6.93 3.17
N ALA A 117 19.30 7.46 2.07
CA ALA A 117 19.65 8.79 1.52
C ALA A 117 18.97 9.97 2.25
N GLY A 118 18.11 9.70 3.25
CA GLY A 118 17.43 10.73 4.03
C GLY A 118 16.28 11.45 3.29
N TYR A 119 15.74 10.87 2.23
CA TYR A 119 14.54 11.39 1.54
C TYR A 119 13.25 10.91 2.15
N LEU A 120 13.28 9.80 2.88
CA LEU A 120 12.15 9.25 3.60
C LEU A 120 12.49 9.02 5.08
N SER A 121 11.49 9.15 5.94
CA SER A 121 11.60 8.84 7.37
C SER A 121 11.57 7.32 7.59
N PRO A 122 12.42 6.77 8.45
CA PRO A 122 12.40 5.36 8.82
C PRO A 122 11.05 4.95 9.42
N LEU A 123 10.72 3.67 9.27
CA LEU A 123 9.54 3.06 9.87
C LEU A 123 9.98 2.00 10.89
N VAL A 124 9.32 2.01 12.03
CA VAL A 124 9.44 0.97 13.08
C VAL A 124 8.09 0.27 13.17
N SER A 125 8.05 -1.02 12.89
CA SER A 125 6.81 -1.81 12.92
C SER A 125 6.78 -2.70 14.15
N LYS A 126 5.78 -2.52 15.03
CA LYS A 126 5.58 -3.36 16.21
C LYS A 126 4.31 -4.19 16.09
N GLN A 127 4.38 -5.40 16.65
CA GLN A 127 3.23 -6.28 16.75
C GLN A 127 2.54 -6.04 18.10
N PRO A 128 1.30 -5.48 18.11
CA PRO A 128 0.53 -5.34 19.33
C PRO A 128 0.05 -6.72 19.86
N ALA A 129 -0.30 -6.78 21.14
CA ALA A 129 -0.91 -7.95 21.74
C ALA A 129 -2.34 -8.17 21.23
N THR A 130 -3.10 -7.07 21.08
CA THR A 130 -4.45 -7.10 20.50
C THR A 130 -4.39 -7.39 19.01
N ARG A 131 -5.18 -8.35 18.54
CA ARG A 131 -5.28 -8.73 17.11
C ARG A 131 -6.74 -8.72 16.66
N LEU A 132 -6.93 -8.28 15.41
CA LEU A 132 -8.23 -8.31 14.75
C LEU A 132 -8.45 -9.69 14.11
N ASP A 133 -9.54 -10.37 14.49
CA ASP A 133 -9.89 -11.66 13.89
C ASP A 133 -10.72 -11.46 12.63
N VAL A 134 -10.17 -11.88 11.49
CA VAL A 134 -10.82 -11.83 10.18
C VAL A 134 -10.93 -13.22 9.54
N SER A 135 -10.76 -14.27 10.31
CA SER A 135 -10.78 -15.67 9.84
C SER A 135 -12.08 -16.05 9.13
N LYS A 136 -13.20 -15.42 9.50
CA LYS A 136 -14.54 -15.68 8.95
C LYS A 136 -14.96 -14.65 7.88
N VAL A 137 -14.11 -13.69 7.54
CA VAL A 137 -14.44 -12.65 6.57
C VAL A 137 -14.20 -13.14 5.15
N GLY A 138 -15.25 -13.11 4.32
CA GLY A 138 -15.16 -13.47 2.90
C GLY A 138 -14.35 -12.46 2.09
N THR A 139 -13.93 -12.88 0.87
CA THR A 139 -13.16 -12.03 -0.06
C THR A 139 -13.91 -11.82 -1.37
N ARG A 140 -13.77 -10.62 -1.94
CA ARG A 140 -14.32 -10.27 -3.26
C ARG A 140 -13.35 -9.32 -3.97
N ALA A 141 -13.14 -9.55 -5.27
CA ALA A 141 -12.24 -8.73 -6.09
C ALA A 141 -10.83 -8.56 -5.47
N GLY A 142 -10.29 -9.61 -4.85
CA GLY A 142 -8.93 -9.62 -4.31
C GLY A 142 -8.74 -8.97 -2.93
N ASP A 143 -9.82 -8.44 -2.29
CA ASP A 143 -9.75 -7.92 -0.92
C ASP A 143 -10.94 -8.43 -0.07
N PHE A 144 -10.93 -8.16 1.22
CA PHE A 144 -12.02 -8.48 2.14
C PHE A 144 -13.31 -7.77 1.75
N ILE A 145 -14.45 -8.45 1.94
CA ILE A 145 -15.77 -7.84 1.76
C ILE A 145 -15.95 -6.76 2.84
N ALA A 146 -16.03 -5.49 2.42
CA ALA A 146 -15.95 -4.33 3.31
C ALA A 146 -17.00 -4.34 4.43
N ARG A 147 -18.25 -4.78 4.15
CA ARG A 147 -19.32 -4.88 5.14
C ARG A 147 -19.00 -5.93 6.21
N ASP A 148 -18.58 -7.11 5.79
CA ASP A 148 -18.31 -8.23 6.69
C ASP A 148 -17.07 -7.94 7.53
N LEU A 149 -16.05 -7.30 6.90
CA LEU A 149 -14.85 -6.85 7.58
C LEU A 149 -15.17 -5.83 8.69
N ALA A 150 -16.00 -4.82 8.37
CA ALA A 150 -16.39 -3.82 9.35
C ALA A 150 -17.11 -4.47 10.56
N ALA A 151 -18.04 -5.38 10.30
CA ALA A 151 -18.77 -6.09 11.36
C ALA A 151 -17.86 -6.99 12.23
N ALA A 152 -16.85 -7.63 11.62
CA ALA A 152 -15.93 -8.51 12.34
C ALA A 152 -14.96 -7.73 13.24
N VAL A 153 -14.50 -6.56 12.77
CA VAL A 153 -13.46 -5.77 13.44
C VAL A 153 -14.02 -4.79 14.46
N ASP A 154 -15.23 -4.26 14.23
CA ASP A 154 -15.85 -3.24 15.08
C ASP A 154 -16.49 -3.87 16.32
N GLN A 155 -15.64 -4.35 17.23
CA GLN A 155 -16.02 -4.95 18.50
C GLN A 155 -15.53 -4.07 19.65
N GLU A 156 -16.43 -3.65 20.55
CA GLU A 156 -16.14 -2.69 21.61
C GLU A 156 -14.91 -3.07 22.46
N ALA A 157 -14.83 -4.32 22.91
CA ALA A 157 -13.71 -4.79 23.73
C ALA A 157 -12.37 -4.73 22.97
N THR A 158 -12.37 -5.14 21.70
CA THR A 158 -11.18 -5.12 20.84
C THR A 158 -10.76 -3.69 20.52
N THR A 159 -11.73 -2.81 20.20
CA THR A 159 -11.48 -1.38 19.93
C THR A 159 -10.87 -0.69 21.16
N ARG A 160 -11.42 -0.95 22.37
CA ARG A 160 -10.90 -0.43 23.64
C ARG A 160 -9.47 -0.89 23.89
N ALA A 161 -9.20 -2.19 23.76
CA ALA A 161 -7.86 -2.76 23.95
C ALA A 161 -6.86 -2.17 22.95
N ALA A 162 -7.21 -2.11 21.67
CA ALA A 162 -6.36 -1.54 20.63
C ALA A 162 -6.04 -0.06 20.89
N VAL A 163 -7.03 0.76 21.26
CA VAL A 163 -6.82 2.18 21.59
C VAL A 163 -5.91 2.33 22.80
N SER A 164 -6.08 1.52 23.85
CA SER A 164 -5.21 1.54 25.03
C SER A 164 -3.76 1.20 24.68
N GLU A 165 -3.54 0.23 23.80
CA GLU A 165 -2.20 -0.11 23.30
C GLU A 165 -1.61 1.03 22.45
N ILE A 166 -2.42 1.65 21.56
CA ILE A 166 -1.96 2.80 20.75
C ILE A 166 -1.50 3.93 21.68
N ILE A 167 -2.24 4.24 22.73
CA ILE A 167 -1.89 5.29 23.70
C ILE A 167 -0.60 4.91 24.43
N THR A 168 -0.47 3.68 24.84
CA THR A 168 0.71 3.18 25.58
C THR A 168 1.98 3.30 24.74
N HIS A 169 1.95 2.83 23.50
CA HIS A 169 3.09 2.91 22.58
C HIS A 169 3.31 4.30 22.00
N GLY A 170 2.25 5.11 21.95
CA GLY A 170 2.24 6.45 21.36
C GLY A 170 2.60 7.58 22.34
N LYS A 171 3.03 7.32 23.58
CA LYS A 171 3.27 8.37 24.61
C LYS A 171 4.14 9.50 24.08
N ASP A 172 5.23 9.17 23.39
CA ASP A 172 6.22 10.11 22.88
C ASP A 172 5.93 10.55 21.42
N ARG A 173 4.81 10.11 20.84
CA ARG A 173 4.38 10.45 19.48
C ARG A 173 3.36 11.56 19.47
N LYS A 174 3.43 12.44 18.48
CA LYS A 174 2.67 13.69 18.45
C LYS A 174 1.48 13.68 17.48
N SER A 175 1.56 12.91 16.41
CA SER A 175 0.64 13.01 15.28
C SER A 175 0.29 11.60 14.74
N TRP A 176 -0.93 11.14 15.03
CA TRP A 176 -1.33 9.75 14.84
C TRP A 176 -2.37 9.59 13.74
N LEU A 177 -2.25 8.53 12.93
CA LEU A 177 -3.28 8.10 11.98
C LEU A 177 -3.77 6.70 12.34
N ALA A 178 -5.09 6.56 12.50
CA ALA A 178 -5.76 5.27 12.65
C ALA A 178 -6.55 4.94 11.37
N PHE A 179 -6.13 3.91 10.65
CA PHE A 179 -6.83 3.40 9.47
C PHE A 179 -7.85 2.34 9.89
N CYS A 180 -9.13 2.66 9.79
CA CYS A 180 -10.23 1.84 10.26
C CYS A 180 -10.94 1.07 9.13
N SER A 181 -11.63 -0.02 9.47
CA SER A 181 -12.31 -0.91 8.52
C SER A 181 -13.66 -0.39 8.04
N GLY A 182 -14.26 0.56 8.74
CA GLY A 182 -15.57 1.14 8.42
C GLY A 182 -15.72 2.53 9.01
N VAL A 183 -16.79 3.22 8.59
CA VAL A 183 -17.12 4.58 9.09
C VAL A 183 -17.46 4.52 10.58
N GLU A 184 -18.35 3.59 10.98
CA GLU A 184 -18.74 3.44 12.40
C GLU A 184 -17.55 2.98 13.25
N HIS A 185 -16.74 2.04 12.76
CA HIS A 185 -15.52 1.66 13.45
C HIS A 185 -14.59 2.87 13.69
N ALA A 186 -14.42 3.78 12.71
CA ALA A 186 -13.62 4.98 12.90
C ALA A 186 -14.24 5.95 13.93
N ARG A 187 -15.57 6.01 14.02
CA ARG A 187 -16.27 6.79 15.06
C ARG A 187 -16.04 6.21 16.45
N HIS A 188 -16.23 4.88 16.61
CA HIS A 188 -15.98 4.19 17.87
C HIS A 188 -14.53 4.32 18.34
N VAL A 189 -13.56 4.21 17.41
CA VAL A 189 -12.14 4.46 17.71
C VAL A 189 -11.91 5.89 18.17
N ALA A 190 -12.51 6.89 17.52
CA ALA A 190 -12.36 8.30 17.91
C ALA A 190 -13.02 8.60 19.28
N GLU A 191 -14.17 8.01 19.55
CA GLU A 191 -14.85 8.12 20.86
C GLU A 191 -14.01 7.48 21.97
N GLU A 192 -13.42 6.30 21.70
CA GLU A 192 -12.58 5.63 22.67
C GLU A 192 -11.29 6.41 22.95
N PHE A 193 -10.66 7.02 21.94
CA PHE A 193 -9.56 7.97 22.13
C PHE A 193 -9.98 9.14 23.03
N ALA A 194 -11.16 9.71 22.78
CA ALA A 194 -11.68 10.82 23.59
C ALA A 194 -11.93 10.41 25.06
N ARG A 195 -12.49 9.21 25.29
CA ARG A 195 -12.69 8.66 26.66
C ARG A 195 -11.36 8.51 27.41
N GLN A 196 -10.28 8.21 26.70
CA GLN A 196 -8.94 8.07 27.27
C GLN A 196 -8.10 9.37 27.20
N GLY A 197 -8.74 10.53 26.93
CA GLY A 197 -8.11 11.84 26.99
C GLY A 197 -7.30 12.25 25.77
N ILE A 198 -7.39 11.53 24.64
CA ILE A 198 -6.70 11.85 23.39
C ILE A 198 -7.65 12.61 22.45
N THR A 199 -7.21 13.80 22.00
CA THR A 199 -7.96 14.55 20.98
C THR A 199 -7.94 13.82 19.65
N CYS A 200 -9.08 13.30 19.22
CA CYS A 200 -9.25 12.61 17.96
C CYS A 200 -10.37 13.24 17.12
N ARG A 201 -10.24 13.22 15.80
CA ARG A 201 -11.29 13.58 14.84
C ARG A 201 -11.35 12.55 13.73
N THR A 202 -12.52 12.46 13.11
CA THR A 202 -12.76 11.60 11.96
C THR A 202 -12.83 12.42 10.68
N ILE A 203 -12.37 11.82 9.56
CA ILE A 203 -12.52 12.38 8.21
C ILE A 203 -13.04 11.27 7.31
N PHE A 204 -14.14 11.54 6.59
CA PHE A 204 -14.78 10.62 5.66
C PHE A 204 -14.92 11.25 4.27
N GLY A 205 -15.38 10.48 3.29
CA GLY A 205 -15.57 10.92 1.91
C GLY A 205 -16.58 12.06 1.76
N ASP A 206 -17.62 12.03 2.59
CA ASP A 206 -18.72 12.99 2.65
C ASP A 206 -18.44 14.19 3.57
N THR A 207 -17.29 14.22 4.28
CA THR A 207 -16.91 15.38 5.11
C THR A 207 -16.77 16.62 4.24
N PRO A 208 -17.55 17.70 4.50
CA PRO A 208 -17.46 18.95 3.75
C PRO A 208 -16.03 19.49 3.68
N LYS A 209 -15.67 20.10 2.55
CA LYS A 209 -14.29 20.54 2.29
C LYS A 209 -13.77 21.49 3.38
N GLU A 210 -14.56 22.46 3.77
CA GLU A 210 -14.20 23.48 4.78
C GLU A 210 -13.92 22.82 6.14
N VAL A 211 -14.76 21.86 6.53
CA VAL A 211 -14.60 21.09 7.79
C VAL A 211 -13.34 20.23 7.71
N ARG A 212 -13.13 19.55 6.57
CA ARG A 212 -11.94 18.73 6.33
C ARG A 212 -10.67 19.58 6.43
N ASP A 213 -10.63 20.72 5.75
CA ASP A 213 -9.48 21.62 5.74
C ASP A 213 -9.20 22.18 7.16
N ALA A 214 -10.23 22.51 7.93
CA ALA A 214 -10.10 22.93 9.32
C ALA A 214 -9.53 21.82 10.22
N ILE A 215 -10.03 20.57 10.09
CA ILE A 215 -9.52 19.41 10.84
C ILE A 215 -8.05 19.14 10.49
N ILE A 216 -7.71 19.15 9.20
CA ILE A 216 -6.33 18.92 8.74
C ILE A 216 -5.39 20.00 9.26
N THR A 217 -5.81 21.25 9.24
CA THR A 217 -5.03 22.37 9.78
C THR A 217 -4.81 22.22 11.29
N ALA A 218 -5.86 21.90 12.04
CA ALA A 218 -5.77 21.69 13.49
C ALA A 218 -4.88 20.47 13.84
N PHE A 219 -4.91 19.41 13.02
CA PHE A 219 -4.04 18.25 13.16
C PHE A 219 -2.56 18.59 12.91
N LYS A 220 -2.27 19.32 11.82
CA LYS A 220 -0.91 19.78 11.50
C LYS A 220 -0.32 20.70 12.56
N CYS A 221 -1.17 21.51 13.21
CA CYS A 221 -0.78 22.40 14.31
C CYS A 221 -0.72 21.70 15.68
N GLY A 222 -0.95 20.39 15.77
CA GLY A 222 -0.92 19.63 17.01
C GLY A 222 -2.11 19.86 17.96
N LYS A 223 -3.15 20.60 17.54
CA LYS A 223 -4.41 20.76 18.31
C LYS A 223 -5.24 19.47 18.35
N ILE A 224 -5.10 18.64 17.33
CA ILE A 224 -5.67 17.30 17.24
C ILE A 224 -4.51 16.33 17.19
N ARG A 225 -4.46 15.36 18.10
CA ARG A 225 -3.37 14.37 18.18
C ARG A 225 -3.59 13.19 17.24
N ALA A 226 -4.83 12.74 17.07
CA ALA A 226 -5.18 11.58 16.27
C ALA A 226 -6.23 11.88 15.20
N LEU A 227 -6.10 11.26 14.04
CA LEU A 227 -7.15 11.18 13.03
C LEU A 227 -7.53 9.72 12.81
N ALA A 228 -8.83 9.41 12.88
CA ALA A 228 -9.37 8.11 12.52
C ALA A 228 -10.13 8.22 11.20
N SER A 229 -9.87 7.32 10.25
CA SER A 229 -10.48 7.40 8.92
C SER A 229 -10.62 6.03 8.25
N MET A 230 -11.60 5.97 7.35
CA MET A 230 -11.78 4.85 6.44
C MET A 230 -11.58 5.34 5.01
N GLY A 231 -10.45 4.97 4.38
CA GLY A 231 -10.18 5.15 2.96
C GLY A 231 -9.73 6.55 2.49
N VAL A 232 -10.09 7.63 3.16
CA VAL A 232 -9.87 9.01 2.66
C VAL A 232 -8.44 9.50 2.86
N LEU A 233 -7.75 9.07 3.91
CA LEU A 233 -6.40 9.53 4.22
C LEU A 233 -5.30 8.73 3.48
N THR A 234 -5.69 7.77 2.65
CA THR A 234 -4.76 6.94 1.86
C THR A 234 -4.25 7.64 0.60
N THR A 235 -5.02 8.55 0.02
CA THR A 235 -4.65 9.32 -1.18
C THR A 235 -4.83 10.82 -0.95
N GLY A 236 -3.95 11.65 -1.52
CA GLY A 236 -4.06 13.11 -1.48
C GLY A 236 -3.86 13.78 -0.11
N PHE A 237 -3.79 13.04 0.99
CA PHE A 237 -3.57 13.60 2.32
C PHE A 237 -2.09 13.91 2.57
N ASN A 238 -1.79 15.16 2.90
CA ASN A 238 -0.43 15.61 3.16
C ASN A 238 -0.26 16.12 4.60
N ALA A 239 0.23 15.26 5.49
CA ALA A 239 0.63 15.59 6.85
C ALA A 239 1.99 14.94 7.16
N PRO A 240 3.11 15.60 6.86
CA PRO A 240 4.45 15.05 7.02
C PRO A 240 4.80 14.68 8.47
N GLY A 241 4.20 15.40 9.44
CA GLY A 241 4.44 15.19 10.87
C GLY A 241 3.89 13.90 11.46
N VAL A 242 3.20 13.06 10.67
CA VAL A 242 2.67 11.77 11.17
C VAL A 242 3.82 10.88 11.62
N ASP A 243 3.82 10.54 12.92
CA ASP A 243 4.87 9.77 13.60
C ASP A 243 4.34 8.46 14.26
N LEU A 244 3.01 8.22 14.15
CA LEU A 244 2.39 6.95 14.50
C LEU A 244 1.26 6.59 13.53
N ILE A 245 1.27 5.35 13.07
CA ILE A 245 0.20 4.74 12.25
C ILE A 245 -0.34 3.52 12.98
N ALA A 246 -1.65 3.49 13.23
CA ALA A 246 -2.37 2.33 13.71
C ALA A 246 -3.15 1.68 12.56
N LEU A 247 -2.78 0.46 12.20
CA LEU A 247 -3.47 -0.33 11.17
C LEU A 247 -4.58 -1.14 11.83
N LEU A 248 -5.80 -0.58 11.85
CA LEU A 248 -7.03 -1.22 12.32
C LEU A 248 -7.89 -1.69 11.13
N ARG A 249 -7.30 -1.76 9.94
CA ARG A 249 -7.93 -2.25 8.72
C ARG A 249 -7.11 -3.38 8.11
N PRO A 250 -7.53 -4.62 8.26
CA PRO A 250 -7.02 -5.73 7.48
C PRO A 250 -7.26 -5.50 5.98
N THR A 251 -6.27 -5.82 5.14
CA THR A 251 -6.41 -5.77 3.69
C THR A 251 -5.59 -6.87 3.02
N LYS A 252 -6.09 -7.41 1.91
CA LYS A 252 -5.34 -8.27 0.99
C LYS A 252 -4.70 -7.45 -0.13
N SER A 253 -5.02 -6.16 -0.25
CA SER A 253 -4.42 -5.25 -1.21
C SER A 253 -3.06 -4.74 -0.72
N ALA A 254 -1.98 -5.20 -1.35
CA ALA A 254 -0.63 -4.72 -1.08
C ALA A 254 -0.50 -3.21 -1.39
N GLY A 255 -1.17 -2.72 -2.45
CA GLY A 255 -1.20 -1.30 -2.79
C GLY A 255 -1.82 -0.45 -1.69
N LEU A 256 -2.96 -0.86 -1.14
CA LEU A 256 -3.59 -0.15 -0.03
C LEU A 256 -2.71 -0.16 1.23
N TYR A 257 -2.08 -1.29 1.54
CA TYR A 257 -1.13 -1.39 2.65
C TYR A 257 0.03 -0.41 2.50
N VAL A 258 0.68 -0.38 1.32
CA VAL A 258 1.78 0.55 1.01
C VAL A 258 1.33 2.01 1.13
N GLN A 259 0.14 2.35 0.64
CA GLN A 259 -0.42 3.71 0.76
C GLN A 259 -0.67 4.11 2.21
N MET A 260 -1.23 3.22 3.05
CA MET A 260 -1.45 3.50 4.48
C MET A 260 -0.13 3.75 5.21
N VAL A 261 0.83 2.84 5.06
CA VAL A 261 2.13 2.93 5.75
C VAL A 261 2.98 4.06 5.19
N GLY A 262 2.92 4.31 3.88
CA GLY A 262 3.62 5.40 3.20
C GLY A 262 3.27 6.81 3.70
N ARG A 263 2.15 6.97 4.43
CA ARG A 263 1.87 8.27 5.10
C ARG A 263 2.87 8.56 6.21
N GLY A 264 3.47 7.53 6.80
CA GLY A 264 4.49 7.65 7.83
C GLY A 264 5.91 7.87 7.32
N THR A 265 6.20 7.67 6.04
CA THR A 265 7.57 7.82 5.50
C THR A 265 7.98 9.28 5.21
N ARG A 266 7.07 10.23 5.31
CA ARG A 266 7.36 11.62 5.00
C ARG A 266 8.24 12.27 6.07
N LEU A 267 9.20 13.10 5.64
CA LEU A 267 10.07 13.85 6.52
C LEU A 267 9.34 15.03 7.15
N ALA A 268 9.61 15.27 8.43
CA ALA A 268 9.18 16.48 9.14
C ALA A 268 10.22 16.90 10.18
N PRO A 269 10.32 18.19 10.53
CA PRO A 269 11.21 18.65 11.56
C PRO A 269 10.93 17.95 12.91
N GLY A 270 11.98 17.43 13.55
CA GLY A 270 11.88 16.75 14.84
C GLY A 270 11.21 15.37 14.81
N LYS A 271 11.02 14.79 13.63
CA LYS A 271 10.54 13.41 13.45
C LYS A 271 11.72 12.50 13.11
N GLU A 272 12.04 11.57 13.99
CA GLU A 272 13.11 10.59 13.80
C GLU A 272 12.65 9.39 12.97
N ASN A 273 11.45 8.88 13.26
CA ASN A 273 10.84 7.73 12.58
C ASN A 273 9.31 7.78 12.71
N CYS A 274 8.63 6.82 12.09
CA CYS A 274 7.21 6.60 12.32
C CYS A 274 6.96 5.19 12.87
N LEU A 275 6.26 5.12 13.99
CA LEU A 275 5.83 3.87 14.60
C LEU A 275 4.59 3.34 13.88
N VAL A 276 4.64 2.09 13.43
CA VAL A 276 3.52 1.36 12.82
C VAL A 276 3.06 0.27 13.78
N LEU A 277 1.85 0.39 14.29
CA LEU A 277 1.19 -0.62 15.12
C LEU A 277 0.21 -1.42 14.27
N ASP A 278 0.53 -2.67 14.01
CA ASP A 278 -0.24 -3.51 13.08
C ASP A 278 -1.16 -4.48 13.83
N PHE A 279 -2.35 -4.01 14.18
CA PHE A 279 -3.44 -4.83 14.75
C PHE A 279 -4.08 -5.77 13.74
N ALA A 280 -3.92 -5.44 12.45
CA ALA A 280 -4.60 -6.06 11.33
C ALA A 280 -3.81 -7.24 10.69
N GLY A 281 -2.55 -7.44 11.10
CA GLY A 281 -1.67 -8.44 10.53
C GLY A 281 -1.26 -8.16 9.08
N ASN A 282 -1.27 -6.89 8.65
CA ASN A 282 -0.91 -6.51 7.29
C ASN A 282 0.59 -6.68 7.02
N VAL A 283 1.45 -6.32 7.97
CA VAL A 283 2.91 -6.53 7.85
C VAL A 283 3.23 -8.01 7.71
N ARG A 284 2.54 -8.87 8.46
CA ARG A 284 2.68 -10.32 8.37
C ARG A 284 2.18 -10.87 7.04
N ARG A 285 1.12 -10.28 6.46
CA ARG A 285 0.52 -10.70 5.19
C ARG A 285 1.31 -10.25 3.97
N HIS A 286 1.85 -9.02 4.00
CA HIS A 286 2.50 -8.37 2.86
C HIS A 286 4.01 -8.26 3.00
N GLY A 287 4.56 -8.42 4.20
CA GLY A 287 5.96 -8.16 4.52
C GLY A 287 6.24 -6.69 4.87
N PRO A 288 7.50 -6.39 5.23
CA PRO A 288 8.00 -5.03 5.37
C PRO A 288 7.79 -4.24 4.08
N ILE A 289 7.53 -2.93 4.18
CA ILE A 289 7.13 -2.08 3.04
C ILE A 289 8.15 -2.06 1.89
N ASP A 290 9.43 -2.18 2.20
CA ASP A 290 10.55 -2.24 1.26
C ASP A 290 10.69 -3.59 0.54
N LEU A 291 9.96 -4.63 0.98
CA LEU A 291 9.96 -5.97 0.41
C LEU A 291 8.61 -6.39 -0.18
N VAL A 292 7.63 -5.49 -0.21
CA VAL A 292 6.30 -5.77 -0.77
C VAL A 292 6.42 -6.08 -2.27
N ARG A 293 5.92 -7.26 -2.67
CA ARG A 293 5.88 -7.69 -4.07
C ARG A 293 4.47 -8.06 -4.49
N PRO A 294 4.13 -7.94 -5.78
CA PRO A 294 2.86 -8.44 -6.28
C PRO A 294 2.78 -9.96 -6.12
N LYS A 295 1.66 -10.46 -5.61
CA LYS A 295 1.34 -11.89 -5.72
C LYS A 295 0.90 -12.15 -7.16
N ARG A 296 1.57 -13.07 -7.86
CA ARG A 296 1.16 -13.51 -9.20
C ARG A 296 -0.03 -14.46 -9.11
N PRO A 297 -0.92 -14.47 -10.13
CA PRO A 297 -1.93 -15.51 -10.24
C PRO A 297 -1.21 -16.87 -10.30
N GLY A 298 -1.49 -17.76 -9.34
CA GLY A 298 -0.83 -19.06 -9.26
C GLY A 298 0.27 -19.19 -8.19
N ASP A 299 0.74 -18.10 -7.58
CA ASP A 299 1.54 -18.17 -6.35
C ASP A 299 0.62 -18.69 -5.22
N GLY A 300 0.52 -20.03 -5.16
CA GLY A 300 -0.42 -20.73 -4.31
C GLY A 300 -0.30 -20.35 -2.85
N GLY A 301 -1.42 -19.91 -2.29
CA GLY A 301 -1.64 -19.86 -0.86
C GLY A 301 -1.73 -18.45 -0.27
N ASP A 302 -2.62 -18.31 0.71
CA ASP A 302 -2.68 -17.20 1.69
C ASP A 302 -1.43 -17.21 2.62
N GLY A 303 -0.25 -17.57 2.10
CA GLY A 303 1.01 -17.63 2.84
C GLY A 303 1.37 -16.27 3.40
N GLU A 304 1.69 -16.24 4.69
CA GLU A 304 2.25 -15.05 5.34
C GLU A 304 3.63 -14.73 4.75
N ALA A 305 3.96 -13.45 4.64
CA ALA A 305 5.31 -13.04 4.27
C ALA A 305 6.34 -13.54 5.31
N PRO A 306 7.55 -13.94 4.89
CA PRO A 306 8.56 -14.44 5.81
C PRO A 306 9.06 -13.32 6.75
N THR A 307 8.45 -13.19 7.91
CA THR A 307 8.76 -12.19 8.94
C THR A 307 9.15 -12.87 10.26
N LYS A 308 9.87 -12.14 11.11
CA LYS A 308 10.15 -12.53 12.50
C LYS A 308 9.94 -11.34 13.43
N VAL A 309 9.71 -11.64 14.71
CA VAL A 309 9.54 -10.61 15.75
C VAL A 309 10.80 -10.55 16.59
N CYS A 310 11.28 -9.36 16.90
CA CYS A 310 12.40 -9.15 17.80
C CYS A 310 11.99 -9.53 19.22
N PRO A 311 12.77 -10.37 19.94
CA PRO A 311 12.42 -10.79 21.29
C PRO A 311 12.59 -9.66 22.34
N GLU A 312 13.34 -8.60 22.02
CA GLU A 312 13.64 -7.52 22.96
C GLU A 312 12.65 -6.34 22.84
N CYS A 313 12.16 -6.04 21.65
CA CYS A 313 11.35 -4.82 21.42
C CYS A 313 10.09 -5.03 20.60
N ASP A 314 9.72 -6.27 20.28
CA ASP A 314 8.54 -6.68 19.50
C ASP A 314 8.48 -6.09 18.08
N SER A 315 9.58 -5.56 17.55
CA SER A 315 9.64 -5.07 16.16
C SER A 315 9.50 -6.21 15.17
N ILE A 316 8.67 -6.00 14.14
CA ILE A 316 8.45 -6.97 13.06
C ILE A 316 9.49 -6.69 11.97
N LEU A 317 10.28 -7.70 11.62
CA LEU A 317 11.41 -7.63 10.72
C LEU A 317 11.28 -8.68 9.61
N ALA A 318 12.01 -8.49 8.51
CA ALA A 318 12.20 -9.55 7.52
C ALA A 318 12.88 -10.77 8.17
N LEU A 319 12.51 -11.98 7.74
CA LEU A 319 13.11 -13.21 8.30
C LEU A 319 14.63 -13.25 8.12
N SER A 320 15.14 -12.64 7.05
CA SER A 320 16.58 -12.54 6.72
C SER A 320 17.35 -11.51 7.54
N ALA A 321 16.70 -10.63 8.33
CA ALA A 321 17.38 -9.63 9.12
C ALA A 321 18.35 -10.30 10.12
N THR A 322 19.59 -9.87 10.18
CA THR A 322 20.60 -10.36 11.13
C THR A 322 20.65 -9.52 12.41
N GLU A 323 20.15 -8.30 12.35
CA GLU A 323 20.11 -7.34 13.44
C GLU A 323 18.74 -6.63 13.44
N CYS A 324 18.25 -6.28 14.63
CA CYS A 324 17.04 -5.48 14.77
C CYS A 324 17.35 -4.01 14.49
N SER A 325 16.71 -3.43 13.49
CA SER A 325 16.88 -2.02 13.12
C SER A 325 16.33 -1.03 14.16
N ASP A 326 15.55 -1.49 15.13
CA ASP A 326 14.96 -0.65 16.18
C ASP A 326 15.78 -0.63 17.46
N CYS A 327 16.20 -1.79 17.97
CA CYS A 327 16.91 -1.89 19.25
C CYS A 327 18.35 -2.43 19.15
N GLY A 328 18.83 -2.79 17.96
CA GLY A 328 20.17 -3.34 17.77
C GLY A 328 20.34 -4.79 18.21
N TYR A 329 19.26 -5.52 18.55
CA TYR A 329 19.36 -6.93 18.91
C TYR A 329 19.92 -7.75 17.74
N VAL A 330 21.04 -8.45 17.97
CA VAL A 330 21.65 -9.34 16.97
C VAL A 330 21.03 -10.72 17.07
N PHE A 331 20.40 -11.16 15.99
CA PHE A 331 19.81 -12.50 15.93
C PHE A 331 20.92 -13.56 15.82
N PRO A 332 20.83 -14.66 16.60
CA PRO A 332 21.81 -15.75 16.50
C PRO A 332 21.81 -16.30 15.06
N ALA A 333 23.00 -16.55 14.53
CA ALA A 333 23.17 -17.17 13.25
C ALA A 333 22.46 -18.53 13.24
N ARG A 334 21.65 -18.78 12.21
CA ARG A 334 20.99 -20.07 12.04
C ARG A 334 22.05 -21.12 11.77
N GLU A 335 22.27 -22.04 12.69
CA GLU A 335 23.09 -23.21 12.42
C GLU A 335 22.46 -23.99 11.27
N VAL A 336 23.08 -23.94 10.11
CA VAL A 336 22.72 -24.79 9.01
C VAL A 336 23.25 -26.19 9.34
N LYS A 337 22.39 -27.05 9.86
CA LYS A 337 22.70 -28.46 10.01
C LYS A 337 22.75 -29.07 8.59
N ILE A 338 23.89 -28.91 7.95
CA ILE A 338 24.21 -29.66 6.75
C ILE A 338 24.44 -31.10 7.24
N ALA A 339 23.50 -31.99 6.97
CA ALA A 339 23.75 -33.39 7.18
C ALA A 339 24.97 -33.79 6.32
N PRO A 340 26.06 -34.31 6.90
CA PRO A 340 27.29 -34.62 6.15
C PRO A 340 27.16 -35.89 5.26
N THR A 341 25.93 -36.29 4.95
CA THR A 341 25.68 -37.36 4.00
C THR A 341 25.86 -36.82 2.57
N ALA A 342 27.07 -36.94 2.07
CA ALA A 342 27.30 -36.81 0.64
C ALA A 342 26.30 -37.71 -0.10
N ALA A 343 25.58 -37.13 -1.07
CA ALA A 343 24.73 -37.93 -1.95
C ALA A 343 25.61 -39.02 -2.59
N THR A 344 25.31 -40.25 -2.32
CA THR A 344 25.99 -41.39 -2.94
C THR A 344 25.55 -41.61 -4.40
N LEU A 345 24.70 -40.73 -4.91
CA LEU A 345 24.26 -40.75 -6.30
C LEU A 345 25.39 -40.27 -7.22
N PRO A 346 25.75 -41.02 -8.25
CA PRO A 346 26.77 -40.61 -9.19
C PRO A 346 26.34 -39.32 -9.91
N VAL A 347 27.28 -38.39 -10.09
CA VAL A 347 27.08 -37.12 -10.81
C VAL A 347 26.75 -37.32 -12.28
N LEU A 348 27.16 -38.49 -12.85
CA LEU A 348 26.82 -38.92 -14.21
C LEU A 348 25.66 -39.90 -14.15
N SER A 349 24.71 -39.74 -15.03
CA SER A 349 23.63 -40.72 -15.24
C SER A 349 24.21 -42.09 -15.50
N PRO A 350 23.75 -43.17 -14.84
CA PRO A 350 24.11 -44.50 -15.22
C PRO A 350 23.73 -44.74 -16.68
N LYS A 351 24.50 -45.60 -17.39
CA LYS A 351 24.14 -46.00 -18.75
C LYS A 351 22.67 -46.41 -18.77
N VAL A 352 21.92 -45.83 -19.70
CA VAL A 352 20.51 -46.20 -19.93
C VAL A 352 20.41 -47.70 -20.09
N GLN A 353 19.79 -48.40 -19.16
CA GLN A 353 19.45 -49.80 -19.28
C GLN A 353 18.00 -49.93 -19.73
N TRP A 354 17.80 -50.54 -20.88
CA TRP A 354 16.45 -50.84 -21.34
C TRP A 354 15.98 -52.10 -20.59
N LEU A 355 14.93 -51.93 -19.78
CA LEU A 355 14.29 -53.04 -19.10
C LEU A 355 13.11 -53.54 -19.95
N PRO A 356 12.94 -54.86 -20.11
CA PRO A 356 11.78 -55.39 -20.80
C PRO A 356 10.52 -55.11 -19.97
N VAL A 357 9.53 -54.48 -20.59
CA VAL A 357 8.22 -54.22 -19.97
C VAL A 357 7.34 -55.43 -20.25
N HIS A 358 6.97 -56.18 -19.21
CA HIS A 358 6.15 -57.38 -19.33
C HIS A 358 4.62 -57.13 -19.26
N GLY A 359 4.23 -55.89 -18.97
CA GLY A 359 2.80 -55.50 -18.94
C GLY A 359 2.63 -54.00 -18.68
N VAL A 360 1.66 -53.39 -19.34
CA VAL A 360 1.25 -51.98 -19.13
C VAL A 360 -0.24 -51.99 -18.83
N SER A 361 -0.64 -51.42 -17.72
CA SER A 361 -2.03 -51.19 -17.41
C SER A 361 -2.33 -49.70 -17.35
N TYR A 362 -3.47 -49.28 -17.91
CA TYR A 362 -3.93 -47.90 -17.89
C TYR A 362 -5.19 -47.83 -17.03
N SER A 363 -5.22 -46.91 -16.07
CA SER A 363 -6.41 -46.58 -15.34
C SER A 363 -6.81 -45.14 -15.61
N ARG A 364 -8.10 -44.91 -15.89
CA ARG A 364 -8.64 -43.54 -16.06
C ARG A 364 -8.89 -42.93 -14.70
N HIS A 365 -8.23 -41.82 -14.42
CA HIS A 365 -8.51 -41.00 -13.25
C HIS A 365 -9.47 -39.85 -13.63
N ASP A 366 -10.71 -39.94 -13.24
CA ASP A 366 -11.63 -38.82 -13.32
C ASP A 366 -11.35 -37.90 -12.13
N LYS A 367 -10.86 -36.68 -12.39
CA LYS A 367 -10.79 -35.64 -11.38
C LYS A 367 -12.25 -35.27 -11.01
N ARG A 368 -12.68 -35.61 -9.81
CA ARG A 368 -13.86 -35.02 -9.24
C ARG A 368 -13.57 -33.54 -9.00
N GLY A 369 -14.41 -32.63 -9.58
CA GLY A 369 -14.34 -31.18 -9.49
C GLY A 369 -14.60 -30.62 -8.10
#